data_38c0f0b9c4ab6373fff4bc9f14af9363
#
_entry.id   38c0f0b9c4ab6373fff4bc9f14af9363
#
_cell.length_a   1.000
_cell.length_b   1.000
_cell.length_c   1.000
_cell.angle_alpha   90.00
_cell.angle_beta   90.00
_cell.angle_gamma   90.00
#
_symmetry.space_group_name_H-M   'P 1'
#
loop_
_entity.id
_entity.type
_entity.pdbx_description
1 polymer ?
#
loop_
_entity_poly.entity_id
_entity_poly.type
_entity_poly.pdbx_seq_one_letter_code
_entity_poly.pdbx_strand_id
1 'polypeptide(L)'
;VVGGVDAHDLLHSRKVLDTLKKSFVVSLEIAESSVTEVADVVLPVAAVTEKSGSFLNWEGRPRAFDAAVAESLNRSDVRILSALADAMGESIMLGTVSATAREIAQLGKWDGARVAFTPVAAGTAPAAAGDQAILTSWRRLLDMGTLQRGEDNLAGTRRPTVAVISEKRAAAAG
;
A
#
# COMPACT_ATOMS: atom_id res chain seq x y z
N VAL A 1 -9.28 7.79 8.15
CA VAL A 1 -9.23 7.77 6.67
C VAL A 1 -8.10 6.86 6.24
N VAL A 2 -8.36 5.97 5.31
CA VAL A 2 -7.39 5.01 4.77
C VAL A 2 -7.41 5.13 3.25
N GLY A 3 -6.26 5.16 2.60
CA GLY A 3 -6.17 5.26 1.14
C GLY A 3 -5.02 4.43 0.58
N GLY A 4 -5.28 3.71 -0.52
CA GLY A 4 -4.30 2.91 -1.23
C GLY A 4 -3.72 1.74 -0.44
N VAL A 5 -4.51 1.12 0.45
CA VAL A 5 -4.05 0.03 1.33
C VAL A 5 -4.88 -1.21 1.11
N ASP A 6 -4.22 -2.33 0.84
CA ASP A 6 -4.81 -3.65 0.96
C ASP A 6 -4.28 -4.33 2.24
N ALA A 7 -5.17 -4.74 3.13
CA ALA A 7 -4.78 -5.36 4.38
C ALA A 7 -4.00 -6.67 4.17
N HIS A 8 -4.19 -7.36 3.05
CA HIS A 8 -3.48 -8.59 2.72
C HIS A 8 -1.99 -8.36 2.42
N ASP A 9 -1.59 -7.15 2.06
CA ASP A 9 -0.19 -6.78 1.85
C ASP A 9 0.53 -6.44 3.17
N LEU A 10 -0.20 -6.37 4.28
CA LEU A 10 0.34 -6.00 5.58
C LEU A 10 0.68 -7.22 6.45
N LEU A 11 1.69 -7.05 7.28
CA LEU A 11 1.99 -8.02 8.34
C LEU A 11 0.79 -8.11 9.31
N HIS A 12 0.37 -9.32 9.65
CA HIS A 12 -0.80 -9.56 10.51
C HIS A 12 -2.13 -9.05 9.91
N SER A 13 -2.36 -9.26 8.62
CA SER A 13 -3.54 -8.80 7.87
C SER A 13 -4.86 -9.03 8.58
N ARG A 14 -5.07 -10.21 9.20
CA ARG A 14 -6.28 -10.53 9.96
C ARG A 14 -6.51 -9.57 11.14
N LYS A 15 -5.45 -9.28 11.91
CA LYS A 15 -5.54 -8.35 13.03
C LYS A 15 -5.85 -6.92 12.57
N VAL A 16 -5.31 -6.51 11.42
CA VAL A 16 -5.62 -5.21 10.81
C VAL A 16 -7.09 -5.13 10.45
N LEU A 17 -7.63 -6.11 9.72
CA LEU A 17 -9.04 -6.17 9.35
C LEU A 17 -9.96 -6.19 10.57
N ASP A 18 -9.64 -6.98 11.59
CA ASP A 18 -10.41 -7.03 12.83
C ASP A 18 -10.41 -5.70 13.60
N THR A 19 -9.35 -4.91 13.46
CA THR A 19 -9.27 -3.56 14.04
C THR A 19 -10.10 -2.58 13.22
N LEU A 20 -10.01 -2.62 11.89
CA LEU A 20 -10.79 -1.77 11.00
C LEU A 20 -12.30 -1.99 11.19
N LYS A 21 -12.76 -3.22 11.32
CA LYS A 21 -14.18 -3.56 11.60
C LYS A 21 -14.73 -2.96 12.89
N LYS A 22 -13.88 -2.54 13.81
CA LYS A 22 -14.25 -1.89 15.07
C LYS A 22 -14.15 -0.37 15.04
N SER A 23 -13.77 0.19 13.90
CA SER A 23 -13.55 1.62 13.71
C SER A 23 -14.52 2.14 12.66
N PHE A 24 -14.87 3.43 12.70
CA PHE A 24 -15.52 4.07 11.56
C PHE A 24 -14.46 4.33 10.49
N VAL A 25 -14.61 3.70 9.34
CA VAL A 25 -13.60 3.71 8.27
C VAL A 25 -14.11 4.42 7.03
N VAL A 26 -13.37 5.45 6.62
CA VAL A 26 -13.55 6.10 5.31
C VAL A 26 -12.38 5.64 4.42
N SER A 27 -12.68 4.95 3.35
CA SER A 27 -11.68 4.42 2.40
C SER A 27 -11.62 5.27 1.14
N LEU A 28 -10.41 5.65 0.72
CA LEU A 28 -10.12 6.32 -0.55
C LEU A 28 -9.38 5.34 -1.46
N GLU A 29 -10.07 4.78 -2.45
CA GLU A 29 -9.51 3.70 -3.27
C GLU A 29 -9.83 3.87 -4.76
N ILE A 30 -8.95 3.31 -5.58
CA ILE A 30 -9.14 3.24 -7.04
C ILE A 30 -9.82 1.94 -7.48
N ALA A 31 -9.89 0.95 -6.60
CA ALA A 31 -10.47 -0.36 -6.86
C ALA A 31 -10.95 -1.00 -5.55
N GLU A 32 -11.80 -1.99 -5.65
CA GLU A 32 -12.21 -2.80 -4.51
C GLU A 32 -11.01 -3.50 -3.86
N SER A 33 -10.99 -3.49 -2.53
CA SER A 33 -9.93 -4.07 -1.72
C SER A 33 -10.48 -4.66 -0.43
N SER A 34 -9.65 -5.40 0.31
CA SER A 34 -10.01 -5.91 1.62
C SER A 34 -10.39 -4.81 2.63
N VAL A 35 -9.94 -3.57 2.41
CA VAL A 35 -10.32 -2.41 3.22
C VAL A 35 -11.68 -1.87 2.79
N THR A 36 -11.96 -1.78 1.49
CA THR A 36 -13.28 -1.31 1.00
C THR A 36 -14.41 -2.24 1.43
N GLU A 37 -14.16 -3.54 1.57
CA GLU A 37 -15.15 -4.52 2.05
C GLU A 37 -15.60 -4.28 3.51
N VAL A 38 -14.77 -3.62 4.31
CA VAL A 38 -15.05 -3.36 5.73
C VAL A 38 -15.22 -1.87 6.04
N ALA A 39 -15.15 -1.01 5.03
CA ALA A 39 -15.31 0.43 5.19
C ALA A 39 -16.78 0.83 5.33
N ASP A 40 -17.04 1.82 6.18
CA ASP A 40 -18.37 2.43 6.33
C ASP A 40 -18.68 3.38 5.15
N VAL A 41 -17.64 4.03 4.61
CA VAL A 41 -17.74 4.92 3.45
C VAL A 41 -16.58 4.65 2.49
N VAL A 42 -16.89 4.48 1.22
CA VAL A 42 -15.89 4.39 0.16
C VAL A 42 -16.00 5.61 -0.75
N LEU A 43 -14.90 6.32 -0.91
CA LEU A 43 -14.77 7.47 -1.79
C LEU A 43 -13.82 7.11 -2.94
N PRO A 44 -14.32 6.87 -4.15
CA PRO A 44 -13.49 6.57 -5.31
C PRO A 44 -12.55 7.73 -5.63
N VAL A 45 -11.26 7.43 -5.85
CA VAL A 45 -10.23 8.42 -6.20
C VAL A 45 -9.69 8.18 -7.61
N ALA A 46 -9.17 9.24 -8.21
CA ALA A 46 -8.52 9.17 -9.51
C ALA A 46 -7.29 8.25 -9.46
N ALA A 47 -7.12 7.41 -10.48
CA ALA A 47 -5.91 6.64 -10.68
C ALA A 47 -4.70 7.57 -10.95
N VAL A 48 -3.49 7.05 -10.82
CA VAL A 48 -2.27 7.85 -11.04
C VAL A 48 -2.21 8.46 -12.44
N THR A 49 -2.78 7.79 -13.43
CA THR A 49 -2.88 8.27 -14.82
C THR A 49 -3.89 9.40 -15.03
N GLU A 50 -4.81 9.58 -14.10
CA GLU A 50 -5.92 10.55 -14.16
C GLU A 50 -5.67 11.79 -13.31
N LYS A 51 -4.54 11.87 -12.62
CA LYS A 51 -4.18 12.99 -11.73
C LYS A 51 -2.74 13.42 -11.93
N SER A 52 -2.45 14.66 -11.59
CA SER A 52 -1.08 15.16 -11.49
C SER A 52 -0.57 15.04 -10.06
N GLY A 53 0.73 14.99 -9.89
CA GLY A 53 1.34 14.90 -8.57
C GLY A 53 2.85 14.84 -8.63
N SER A 54 3.45 14.30 -7.57
CA SER A 54 4.87 13.99 -7.55
C SER A 54 5.15 12.73 -6.74
N PHE A 55 6.09 11.94 -7.21
CA PHE A 55 6.65 10.82 -6.46
C PHE A 55 7.95 11.24 -5.77
N LEU A 56 8.18 10.73 -4.59
CA LEU A 56 9.48 10.76 -3.94
C LEU A 56 10.17 9.42 -4.16
N ASN A 57 11.40 9.44 -4.67
CA ASN A 57 12.19 8.23 -4.74
C ASN A 57 12.82 7.91 -3.36
N TRP A 58 13.53 6.78 -3.27
CA TRP A 58 14.21 6.35 -2.05
C TRP A 58 15.32 7.32 -1.56
N GLU A 59 15.83 8.17 -2.45
CA GLU A 59 16.78 9.24 -2.11
C GLU A 59 16.10 10.54 -1.63
N GLY A 60 14.75 10.58 -1.59
CA GLY A 60 13.99 11.79 -1.25
C GLY A 60 13.89 12.82 -2.36
N ARG A 61 14.19 12.44 -3.61
CA ARG A 61 14.09 13.35 -4.77
C ARG A 61 12.67 13.38 -5.33
N PRO A 62 12.03 14.55 -5.39
CA PRO A 62 10.70 14.66 -5.99
C PRO A 62 10.79 14.57 -7.52
N ARG A 63 9.82 13.90 -8.12
CA ARG A 63 9.58 13.81 -9.56
C ARG A 63 8.12 14.13 -9.83
N ALA A 64 7.88 15.27 -10.44
CA ALA A 64 6.55 15.67 -10.85
C ALA A 64 6.08 14.84 -12.05
N PHE A 65 4.79 14.63 -12.14
CA PHE A 65 4.11 14.02 -13.27
C PHE A 65 2.77 14.71 -13.51
N ASP A 66 2.34 14.72 -14.76
CA ASP A 66 1.05 15.23 -15.18
C ASP A 66 0.07 14.08 -15.46
N ALA A 67 -1.22 14.40 -15.45
CA ALA A 67 -2.24 13.43 -15.82
C ALA A 67 -2.09 13.02 -17.29
N ALA A 68 -2.06 11.71 -17.54
CA ALA A 68 -2.05 11.17 -18.90
C ALA A 68 -3.46 11.15 -19.52
N VAL A 69 -4.49 11.02 -18.67
CA VAL A 69 -5.91 11.05 -19.04
C VAL A 69 -6.49 12.39 -18.54
N ALA A 70 -6.62 13.35 -19.44
CA ALA A 70 -6.99 14.72 -19.09
C ALA A 70 -8.49 14.90 -18.76
N GLU A 71 -9.35 14.03 -19.30
CA GLU A 71 -10.82 14.18 -19.21
C GLU A 71 -11.47 13.22 -18.19
N SER A 72 -10.74 12.81 -17.17
CA SER A 72 -11.31 11.98 -16.12
C SER A 72 -12.27 12.77 -15.24
N LEU A 73 -13.42 12.18 -14.92
CA LEU A 73 -14.39 12.69 -13.95
C LEU A 73 -13.98 12.37 -12.50
N ASN A 74 -13.00 11.50 -12.32
CA ASN A 74 -12.51 11.11 -11.00
C ASN A 74 -11.75 12.26 -10.34
N ARG A 75 -11.88 12.36 -9.02
CA ARG A 75 -11.20 13.40 -8.25
C ARG A 75 -9.94 12.85 -7.60
N SER A 76 -8.89 13.66 -7.57
CA SER A 76 -7.69 13.31 -6.81
C SER A 76 -7.97 13.27 -5.31
N ASP A 77 -7.15 12.52 -4.58
CA ASP A 77 -7.23 12.37 -3.12
C ASP A 77 -7.29 13.75 -2.42
N VAL A 78 -6.42 14.67 -2.83
CA VAL A 78 -6.37 16.05 -2.28
C VAL A 78 -7.70 16.77 -2.48
N ARG A 79 -8.32 16.64 -3.64
CA ARG A 79 -9.62 17.29 -3.92
C ARG A 79 -10.76 16.67 -3.12
N ILE A 80 -10.72 15.37 -2.90
CA ILE A 80 -11.71 14.69 -2.05
C ILE A 80 -11.53 15.11 -0.59
N LEU A 81 -10.30 15.16 -0.09
CA LEU A 81 -10.03 15.61 1.27
C LEU A 81 -10.41 17.08 1.47
N SER A 82 -10.15 17.95 0.49
CA SER A 82 -10.62 19.34 0.55
C SER A 82 -12.14 19.43 0.59
N ALA A 83 -12.83 18.68 -0.27
CA ALA A 83 -14.30 18.69 -0.27
C ALA A 83 -14.89 18.12 1.04
N LEU A 84 -14.23 17.15 1.64
CA LEU A 84 -14.61 16.61 2.94
C LEU A 84 -14.44 17.67 4.04
N ALA A 85 -13.31 18.38 4.06
CA ALA A 85 -13.05 19.45 5.01
C ALA A 85 -14.07 20.58 4.85
N ASP A 86 -14.35 21.02 3.62
CA ASP A 86 -15.37 22.04 3.33
C ASP A 86 -16.76 21.62 3.84
N ALA A 87 -17.13 20.34 3.67
CA ALA A 87 -18.40 19.80 4.18
C ALA A 87 -18.45 19.75 5.71
N MET A 88 -17.30 19.71 6.38
CA MET A 88 -17.17 19.78 7.84
C MET A 88 -17.12 21.23 8.36
N GLY A 89 -17.18 22.23 7.47
CA GLY A 89 -17.07 23.65 7.83
C GLY A 89 -15.63 24.14 8.01
N GLU A 90 -14.65 23.34 7.60
CA GLU A 90 -13.22 23.65 7.67
C GLU A 90 -12.65 23.81 6.25
N SER A 91 -11.71 24.72 6.06
CA SER A 91 -11.02 24.85 4.77
C SER A 91 -9.55 24.56 4.90
N ILE A 92 -9.07 23.55 4.18
CA ILE A 92 -7.64 23.22 4.11
C ILE A 92 -6.93 23.88 2.92
N MET A 93 -7.67 24.58 2.05
CA MET A 93 -7.18 25.37 0.91
C MET A 93 -6.19 24.64 -0.05
N LEU A 94 -6.22 23.32 -0.07
CA LEU A 94 -5.29 22.47 -0.85
C LEU A 94 -5.94 21.89 -2.12
N GLY A 95 -6.92 22.59 -2.69
CA GLY A 95 -7.69 22.08 -3.84
C GLY A 95 -6.92 21.86 -5.14
N THR A 96 -5.65 22.28 -5.23
CA THR A 96 -4.80 22.12 -6.43
C THR A 96 -3.42 21.56 -6.10
N VAL A 97 -2.84 20.82 -7.05
CA VAL A 97 -1.47 20.28 -6.94
C VAL A 97 -0.45 21.41 -6.71
N SER A 98 -0.61 22.55 -7.38
CA SER A 98 0.30 23.70 -7.23
C SER A 98 0.17 24.38 -5.86
N ALA A 99 -1.01 24.42 -5.27
CA ALA A 99 -1.19 24.94 -3.91
C ALA A 99 -0.52 24.02 -2.89
N THR A 100 -0.76 22.72 -3.00
CA THR A 100 -0.12 21.70 -2.16
C THR A 100 1.41 21.74 -2.28
N ALA A 101 1.95 21.83 -3.49
CA ALA A 101 3.40 21.91 -3.71
C ALA A 101 4.02 23.17 -3.10
N ARG A 102 3.34 24.31 -3.16
CA ARG A 102 3.79 25.55 -2.49
C ARG A 102 3.82 25.43 -0.97
N GLU A 103 2.80 24.83 -0.39
CA GLU A 103 2.76 24.62 1.05
C GLU A 103 3.87 23.67 1.52
N ILE A 104 4.08 22.55 0.81
CA ILE A 104 5.19 21.63 1.08
C ILE A 104 6.54 22.38 1.01
N ALA A 105 6.71 23.26 0.01
CA ALA A 105 7.93 24.06 -0.11
C ALA A 105 8.12 25.05 1.05
N GLN A 106 7.02 25.61 1.58
CA GLN A 106 7.04 26.51 2.76
C GLN A 106 7.39 25.78 4.05
N LEU A 107 6.97 24.52 4.20
CA LEU A 107 7.35 23.71 5.35
C LEU A 107 8.88 23.49 5.42
N GLY A 108 9.55 23.49 4.27
CA GLY A 108 10.99 23.35 4.22
C GLY A 108 11.49 21.95 4.59
N LYS A 109 12.73 21.90 5.05
CA LYS A 109 13.33 20.65 5.52
C LYS A 109 12.95 20.40 6.97
N TRP A 110 12.74 19.13 7.32
CA TRP A 110 12.54 18.75 8.71
C TRP A 110 13.72 19.17 9.59
N ASP A 111 13.46 20.01 10.57
CA ASP A 111 14.42 20.55 11.52
C ASP A 111 14.22 20.02 12.97
N GLY A 112 13.19 19.21 13.18
CA GLY A 112 12.90 18.58 14.45
C GLY A 112 13.81 17.38 14.77
N ALA A 113 13.59 16.79 15.93
CA ALA A 113 14.32 15.62 16.39
C ALA A 113 14.14 14.45 15.41
N ARG A 114 15.22 13.79 15.05
CA ARG A 114 15.19 12.56 14.27
C ARG A 114 15.19 11.37 15.20
N VAL A 115 14.35 10.39 14.90
CA VAL A 115 14.37 9.12 15.62
C VAL A 115 15.74 8.47 15.41
N ALA A 116 16.42 8.14 16.52
CA ALA A 116 17.69 7.43 16.43
C ALA A 116 17.46 6.05 15.83
N PHE A 117 18.30 5.66 14.88
CA PHE A 117 18.28 4.30 14.35
C PHE A 117 18.70 3.34 15.46
N THR A 118 17.78 2.49 15.89
CA THR A 118 18.09 1.38 16.79
C THR A 118 18.37 0.15 15.92
N PRO A 119 19.60 -0.36 15.88
CA PRO A 119 19.89 -1.59 15.14
C PRO A 119 19.00 -2.72 15.66
N VAL A 120 18.26 -3.34 14.80
CA VAL A 120 17.51 -4.55 15.14
C VAL A 120 18.53 -5.69 15.17
N ALA A 121 18.68 -6.33 16.34
CA ALA A 121 19.50 -7.53 16.43
C ALA A 121 18.97 -8.59 15.48
N ALA A 122 19.86 -9.23 14.72
CA ALA A 122 19.46 -10.37 13.90
C ALA A 122 18.82 -11.43 14.80
N GLY A 123 17.60 -11.80 14.48
CA GLY A 123 16.92 -12.88 15.19
C GLY A 123 17.69 -14.19 15.06
N THR A 124 17.66 -15.00 16.10
CA THR A 124 18.22 -16.36 16.02
C THR A 124 17.41 -17.14 14.98
N ALA A 125 18.10 -17.77 14.04
CA ALA A 125 17.43 -18.63 13.06
C ALA A 125 16.62 -19.72 13.80
N PRO A 126 15.36 -19.95 13.44
CA PRO A 126 14.57 -20.99 14.07
C PRO A 126 15.24 -22.35 13.82
N ALA A 127 15.30 -23.20 14.83
CA ALA A 127 15.76 -24.58 14.69
C ALA A 127 14.54 -25.50 14.45
N ALA A 128 14.64 -26.37 13.47
CA ALA A 128 13.62 -27.40 13.27
C ALA A 128 13.75 -28.48 14.37
N ALA A 129 12.63 -28.81 15.01
CA ALA A 129 12.59 -29.84 16.04
C ALA A 129 11.88 -31.11 15.50
N GLY A 130 12.42 -32.28 15.78
CA GLY A 130 11.83 -33.55 15.40
C GLY A 130 11.64 -33.70 13.89
N ASP A 131 10.38 -33.91 13.47
CA ASP A 131 9.93 -34.06 12.09
C ASP A 131 9.59 -32.75 11.38
N GLN A 132 9.75 -31.63 12.07
CA GLN A 132 9.51 -30.29 11.49
C GLN A 132 10.56 -29.93 10.46
N ALA A 133 10.21 -29.04 9.55
CA ALA A 133 11.11 -28.42 8.60
C ALA A 133 10.94 -26.89 8.63
N ILE A 134 12.02 -26.16 8.39
CA ILE A 134 11.96 -24.71 8.24
C ILE A 134 11.53 -24.41 6.80
N LEU A 135 10.41 -23.67 6.66
CA LEU A 135 9.99 -23.15 5.37
C LEU A 135 10.90 -21.99 4.98
N THR A 136 11.77 -22.22 4.00
CA THR A 136 12.53 -21.15 3.36
C THR A 136 11.77 -20.65 2.15
N SER A 137 11.45 -19.38 2.13
CA SER A 137 10.73 -18.77 1.03
C SER A 137 11.34 -17.42 0.66
N TRP A 138 11.07 -16.97 -0.55
CA TRP A 138 11.45 -15.66 -1.05
C TRP A 138 10.32 -15.10 -1.91
N ARG A 139 10.27 -13.77 -2.04
CA ARG A 139 9.32 -13.13 -2.95
C ARG A 139 9.66 -13.48 -4.39
N ARG A 140 8.63 -13.74 -5.17
CA ARG A 140 8.77 -13.94 -6.61
C ARG A 140 8.62 -12.61 -7.33
N LEU A 141 9.17 -12.53 -8.55
CA LEU A 141 9.00 -11.37 -9.43
C LEU A 141 7.52 -11.12 -9.76
N LEU A 142 6.77 -12.20 -10.01
CA LEU A 142 5.34 -12.17 -10.22
C LEU A 142 4.67 -12.82 -9.00
N ASP A 143 4.21 -11.99 -8.10
CA ASP A 143 3.46 -12.37 -6.91
C ASP A 143 1.94 -12.16 -7.10
N MET A 144 1.18 -12.18 -6.02
CA MET A 144 -0.25 -11.88 -6.01
C MET A 144 -0.55 -10.54 -5.33
N GLY A 145 0.45 -9.68 -5.24
CA GLY A 145 0.33 -8.36 -4.61
C GLY A 145 -0.53 -7.40 -5.41
N THR A 146 -0.96 -6.35 -4.76
CA THR A 146 -1.89 -5.33 -5.29
C THR A 146 -1.40 -4.68 -6.59
N LEU A 147 -0.09 -4.52 -6.76
CA LEU A 147 0.50 -3.91 -7.96
C LEU A 147 0.33 -4.76 -9.24
N GLN A 148 0.00 -6.04 -9.10
CA GLN A 148 -0.21 -6.95 -10.23
C GLN A 148 -1.69 -7.34 -10.40
N ARG A 149 -2.58 -6.77 -9.62
CA ARG A 149 -4.01 -7.05 -9.70
C ARG A 149 -4.57 -6.62 -11.06
N GLY A 150 -5.33 -7.50 -11.70
CA GLY A 150 -5.99 -7.23 -12.98
C GLY A 150 -5.09 -7.39 -14.21
N GLU A 151 -3.82 -7.83 -14.04
CA GLU A 151 -2.90 -8.10 -15.15
C GLU A 151 -2.84 -9.61 -15.44
N ASP A 152 -3.84 -10.13 -16.12
CA ASP A 152 -4.00 -11.56 -16.37
C ASP A 152 -2.94 -12.12 -17.33
N ASN A 153 -2.50 -11.33 -18.29
CA ASN A 153 -1.50 -11.76 -19.28
C ASN A 153 -0.14 -12.00 -18.63
N LEU A 154 0.32 -11.05 -17.83
CA LEU A 154 1.58 -11.18 -17.09
C LEU A 154 1.46 -12.26 -16.01
N ALA A 155 0.32 -12.33 -15.30
CA ALA A 155 0.04 -13.37 -14.33
C ALA A 155 0.10 -14.77 -14.92
N GLY A 156 -0.32 -14.93 -16.20
CA GLY A 156 -0.24 -16.19 -16.94
C GLY A 156 1.19 -16.71 -17.14
N THR A 157 2.21 -15.86 -17.08
CA THR A 157 3.62 -16.24 -17.19
C THR A 157 4.24 -16.63 -15.83
N ARG A 158 3.48 -16.56 -14.74
CA ARG A 158 3.95 -16.89 -13.40
C ARG A 158 4.33 -18.36 -13.28
N ARG A 159 5.49 -18.63 -12.70
CA ARG A 159 5.89 -19.99 -12.39
C ARG A 159 4.96 -20.60 -11.33
N PRO A 160 4.60 -21.88 -11.43
CA PRO A 160 3.79 -22.55 -10.42
C PRO A 160 4.47 -22.49 -9.04
N THR A 161 3.66 -22.43 -8.00
CA THR A 161 4.16 -22.55 -6.64
C THR A 161 4.50 -23.99 -6.35
N VAL A 162 5.75 -24.27 -6.04
CA VAL A 162 6.25 -25.60 -5.76
C VAL A 162 7.01 -25.63 -4.45
N ALA A 163 6.92 -26.72 -3.71
CA ALA A 163 7.77 -27.01 -2.57
C ALA A 163 8.89 -27.95 -3.04
N VAL A 164 10.14 -27.60 -2.76
CA VAL A 164 11.30 -28.45 -3.02
C VAL A 164 11.74 -29.04 -1.68
N ILE A 165 11.64 -30.36 -1.56
CA ILE A 165 12.00 -31.10 -0.35
C ILE A 165 12.86 -32.29 -0.71
N SER A 166 13.62 -32.83 0.24
CA SER A 166 14.41 -34.05 0.00
C SER A 166 13.51 -35.29 -0.17
N GLU A 167 13.95 -36.27 -0.92
CA GLU A 167 13.24 -37.52 -1.12
C GLU A 167 12.87 -38.21 0.20
N LYS A 168 13.79 -38.23 1.16
CA LYS A 168 13.55 -38.77 2.50
C LYS A 168 12.37 -38.07 3.21
N ARG A 169 12.28 -36.77 3.08
CA ARG A 169 11.18 -35.98 3.66
C ARG A 169 9.88 -36.16 2.89
N ALA A 170 9.94 -36.25 1.56
CA ALA A 170 8.79 -36.55 0.73
C ALA A 170 8.16 -37.89 1.11
N ALA A 171 8.98 -38.94 1.22
CA ALA A 171 8.53 -40.27 1.60
C ALA A 171 7.92 -40.31 3.04
N ALA A 172 8.38 -39.46 3.95
CA ALA A 172 7.87 -39.41 5.31
C ALA A 172 6.55 -38.58 5.41
N ALA A 173 6.25 -37.75 4.42
CA ALA A 173 5.05 -36.93 4.38
C ALA A 173 3.85 -37.59 3.68
N GLY A 174 4.04 -38.72 2.99
CA GLY A 174 3.04 -39.50 2.24
C GLY A 174 2.93 -39.01 0.80
#